data_b57e08360a0929f50c30b33d1d530842
#
_entry.id   b57e08360a0929f50c30b33d1d530842
#
_cell.length_a   1.000
_cell.length_b   1.000
_cell.length_c   1.000
_cell.angle_alpha   90.00
_cell.angle_beta   90.00
_cell.angle_gamma   90.00
#
_symmetry.space_group_name_H-M   'P 1'
#
loop_
_entity.id
_entity.type
_entity.pdbx_description
1 polymer ?
#
loop_
_entity_poly.entity_id
_entity_poly.type
_entity_poly.pdbx_seq_one_letter_code
_entity_poly.pdbx_strand_id
1 'polypeptide(L)'
;MIAVVGESLIDRVNGKELIGGCAFNAALAASRLGAPVTYFGKVSSDSYGMMILERMIDNGVLFDPILCNAPEPTLCSKAVLDKDGKATYVFDYKGTAASSLTKEELSMAFSSEGDIDMVFLGSISLLMEPGCDAIMPAIATIEKKPDKFLDVNARPSMVRDPDSYRKMILDLASDCELVRVSDEDLSYLFPGIDQLEAEKKLLNICKGSLIVTRGAEGSTWYQKGQKTFRVDAPCFKAGEVVDTIGCGDTFDGAVMAWLERNGFIGDIAGLERDDVSRILDYASKAAGLNCLFEGCNPPSRVGNADDME
;
A
#
# COMPACT_ATOMS: atom_id res chain seq x y z
N MET A 1 5.27 11.83 11.16
CA MET A 1 3.95 11.43 10.64
C MET A 1 4.08 10.64 9.34
N ILE A 2 3.15 9.68 9.08
CA ILE A 2 3.11 8.89 7.84
C ILE A 2 2.12 9.52 6.87
N ALA A 3 2.56 9.86 5.66
CA ALA A 3 1.72 10.26 4.54
C ALA A 3 1.44 9.05 3.65
N VAL A 4 0.16 8.74 3.42
CA VAL A 4 -0.24 7.68 2.48
C VAL A 4 -0.84 8.33 1.25
N VAL A 5 -0.16 8.20 0.11
CA VAL A 5 -0.52 8.87 -1.14
C VAL A 5 -1.10 7.88 -2.14
N GLY A 6 -2.32 8.14 -2.60
CA GLY A 6 -2.92 7.31 -3.64
C GLY A 6 -4.44 7.29 -3.64
N GLU A 7 -5.00 6.19 -4.18
CA GLU A 7 -6.40 6.09 -4.47
C GLU A 7 -7.25 5.52 -3.33
N SER A 8 -8.50 5.96 -3.32
CA SER A 8 -9.67 5.28 -2.74
C SER A 8 -10.71 5.05 -3.82
N LEU A 9 -11.45 3.97 -3.72
CA LEU A 9 -12.42 3.55 -4.72
C LEU A 9 -13.53 2.70 -4.13
N ILE A 10 -14.52 2.37 -4.94
CA ILE A 10 -15.55 1.37 -4.62
C ILE A 10 -15.33 0.12 -5.48
N ASP A 11 -15.11 -1.01 -4.82
CA ASP A 11 -15.07 -2.31 -5.45
C ASP A 11 -16.47 -2.90 -5.57
N ARG A 12 -16.90 -3.16 -6.81
CA ARG A 12 -18.18 -3.82 -7.10
C ARG A 12 -17.96 -5.29 -7.34
N VAL A 13 -18.23 -6.10 -6.32
CA VAL A 13 -18.00 -7.55 -6.32
C VAL A 13 -19.29 -8.27 -5.92
N ASN A 14 -19.77 -9.19 -6.76
CA ASN A 14 -20.96 -10.02 -6.47
C ASN A 14 -22.21 -9.21 -6.06
N GLY A 15 -22.41 -8.02 -6.64
CA GLY A 15 -23.53 -7.14 -6.32
C GLY A 15 -23.40 -6.36 -5.03
N LYS A 16 -22.26 -6.46 -4.34
CA LYS A 16 -21.89 -5.65 -3.19
C LYS A 16 -20.98 -4.51 -3.60
N GLU A 17 -21.03 -3.44 -2.83
CA GLU A 17 -20.17 -2.26 -2.98
C GLU A 17 -19.32 -2.13 -1.73
N LEU A 18 -18.01 -2.33 -1.89
CA LEU A 18 -17.05 -2.31 -0.80
C LEU A 18 -16.06 -1.15 -1.02
N ILE A 19 -15.74 -0.42 0.03
CA ILE A 19 -14.68 0.59 -0.03
C ILE A 19 -13.34 -0.13 -0.18
N GLY A 20 -12.52 0.33 -1.13
CA GLY A 20 -11.22 -0.23 -1.47
C GLY A 20 -10.22 0.84 -1.92
N GLY A 21 -9.15 0.39 -2.52
CA GLY A 21 -7.98 1.17 -2.91
C GLY A 21 -6.78 0.82 -2.04
N CYS A 22 -5.64 0.51 -2.67
CA CYS A 22 -4.43 0.07 -1.96
C CYS A 22 -4.00 1.12 -0.92
N ALA A 23 -3.88 2.38 -1.34
CA ALA A 23 -3.48 3.47 -0.45
C ALA A 23 -4.48 3.68 0.69
N PHE A 24 -5.79 3.71 0.39
CA PHE A 24 -6.82 3.83 1.41
C PHE A 24 -6.77 2.68 2.42
N ASN A 25 -6.67 1.44 1.95
CA ASN A 25 -6.62 0.26 2.80
C ASN A 25 -5.38 0.24 3.70
N ALA A 26 -4.21 0.61 3.17
CA ALA A 26 -2.98 0.71 3.94
C ALA A 26 -3.07 1.81 5.02
N ALA A 27 -3.66 2.98 4.70
CA ALA A 27 -3.90 4.04 5.65
C ALA A 27 -4.85 3.59 6.77
N LEU A 28 -5.95 2.92 6.40
CA LEU A 28 -6.91 2.36 7.35
C LEU A 28 -6.25 1.35 8.30
N ALA A 29 -5.43 0.46 7.77
CA ALA A 29 -4.72 -0.55 8.57
C ALA A 29 -3.72 0.10 9.53
N ALA A 30 -2.88 1.02 9.03
CA ALA A 30 -1.88 1.69 9.85
C ALA A 30 -2.54 2.51 10.99
N SER A 31 -3.61 3.25 10.69
CA SER A 31 -4.35 4.03 11.69
C SER A 31 -5.00 3.15 12.75
N ARG A 32 -5.70 2.08 12.36
CA ARG A 32 -6.29 1.12 13.31
C ARG A 32 -5.26 0.47 14.22
N LEU A 33 -4.05 0.26 13.72
CA LEU A 33 -2.92 -0.28 14.46
C LEU A 33 -2.15 0.79 15.25
N GLY A 34 -2.66 2.03 15.29
CA GLY A 34 -2.23 3.09 16.19
C GLY A 34 -1.14 4.02 15.63
N ALA A 35 -0.84 3.97 14.32
CA ALA A 35 0.05 4.94 13.70
C ALA A 35 -0.66 6.27 13.37
N PRO A 36 -0.02 7.42 13.56
CA PRO A 36 -0.53 8.71 13.07
C PRO A 36 -0.37 8.76 11.54
N VAL A 37 -1.49 8.67 10.83
CA VAL A 37 -1.54 8.59 9.37
C VAL A 37 -2.42 9.68 8.80
N THR A 38 -1.92 10.39 7.80
CA THR A 38 -2.72 11.28 6.94
C THR A 38 -2.80 10.70 5.53
N TYR A 39 -4.02 10.57 5.03
CA TYR A 39 -4.31 10.12 3.67
C TYR A 39 -4.30 11.30 2.70
N PHE A 40 -3.54 11.17 1.62
CA PHE A 40 -3.38 12.15 0.55
C PHE A 40 -3.86 11.58 -0.79
N GLY A 41 -5.14 11.41 -0.92
CA GLY A 41 -5.82 11.03 -2.15
C GLY A 41 -7.04 11.91 -2.38
N LYS A 42 -7.37 12.16 -3.64
CA LYS A 42 -8.51 13.01 -3.97
C LYS A 42 -9.82 12.24 -3.81
N VAL A 43 -10.74 12.78 -3.00
CA VAL A 43 -12.04 12.16 -2.66
C VAL A 43 -13.17 13.00 -3.26
N SER A 44 -14.09 12.32 -3.92
CA SER A 44 -15.27 12.94 -4.55
C SER A 44 -16.24 13.54 -3.53
N SER A 45 -17.03 14.52 -3.99
CA SER A 45 -18.21 15.04 -3.26
C SER A 45 -19.47 14.19 -3.44
N ASP A 46 -19.41 13.07 -4.17
CA ASP A 46 -20.55 12.17 -4.35
C ASP A 46 -20.82 11.29 -3.12
N SER A 47 -21.90 10.48 -3.18
CA SER A 47 -22.28 9.62 -2.05
C SER A 47 -21.22 8.59 -1.67
N TYR A 48 -20.44 8.09 -2.62
CA TYR A 48 -19.33 7.17 -2.35
C TYR A 48 -18.14 7.87 -1.71
N GLY A 49 -17.82 9.09 -2.15
CA GLY A 49 -16.80 9.91 -1.50
C GLY A 49 -17.16 10.20 -0.04
N MET A 50 -18.44 10.49 0.25
CA MET A 50 -18.91 10.66 1.63
C MET A 50 -18.74 9.38 2.46
N MET A 51 -19.06 8.21 1.92
CA MET A 51 -18.82 6.92 2.60
C MET A 51 -17.33 6.69 2.91
N ILE A 52 -16.44 7.06 1.98
CA ILE A 52 -14.99 6.96 2.15
C ILE A 52 -14.53 7.88 3.30
N LEU A 53 -15.00 9.14 3.32
CA LEU A 53 -14.66 10.10 4.37
C LEU A 53 -15.18 9.65 5.75
N GLU A 54 -16.41 9.17 5.84
CA GLU A 54 -16.98 8.61 7.06
C GLU A 54 -16.12 7.45 7.58
N ARG A 55 -15.70 6.53 6.67
CA ARG A 55 -14.83 5.42 7.05
C ARG A 55 -13.47 5.87 7.56
N MET A 56 -12.88 6.94 7.00
CA MET A 56 -11.65 7.55 7.50
C MET A 56 -11.84 8.11 8.90
N ILE A 57 -12.88 8.91 9.10
CA ILE A 57 -13.21 9.54 10.41
C ILE A 57 -13.39 8.49 11.47
N ASP A 58 -14.21 7.46 11.21
CA ASP A 58 -14.52 6.39 12.16
C ASP A 58 -13.29 5.57 12.59
N ASN A 59 -12.22 5.63 11.79
CA ASN A 59 -10.99 4.87 12.04
C ASN A 59 -9.77 5.75 12.32
N GLY A 60 -9.96 7.05 12.53
CA GLY A 60 -8.91 7.97 12.94
C GLY A 60 -7.85 8.25 11.84
N VAL A 61 -8.17 7.98 10.57
CA VAL A 61 -7.33 8.39 9.43
C VAL A 61 -7.52 9.88 9.20
N LEU A 62 -6.44 10.65 9.28
CA LEU A 62 -6.45 12.07 8.96
C LEU A 62 -6.47 12.30 7.45
N PHE A 63 -6.98 13.45 7.02
CA PHE A 63 -7.00 13.86 5.61
C PHE A 63 -7.04 15.38 5.50
N ASP A 64 -6.45 15.91 4.42
CA ASP A 64 -6.53 17.36 4.16
C ASP A 64 -7.82 17.71 3.42
N PRO A 65 -8.61 18.69 3.90
CA PRO A 65 -9.86 19.11 3.27
C PRO A 65 -9.72 19.58 1.82
N ILE A 66 -8.54 20.04 1.39
CA ILE A 66 -8.30 20.50 0.02
C ILE A 66 -8.41 19.37 -1.00
N LEU A 67 -8.13 18.11 -0.57
CA LEU A 67 -8.24 16.91 -1.37
C LEU A 67 -9.63 16.26 -1.30
N CYS A 68 -10.50 16.76 -0.43
CA CYS A 68 -11.83 16.21 -0.18
C CYS A 68 -12.89 17.16 -0.72
N ASN A 69 -13.79 16.72 -1.52
CA ASN A 69 -14.85 17.48 -2.19
C ASN A 69 -14.59 17.73 -3.69
N ALA A 70 -13.92 16.77 -4.35
CA ALA A 70 -13.73 16.83 -5.79
C ALA A 70 -15.08 16.72 -6.54
N PRO A 71 -15.29 17.50 -7.59
CA PRO A 71 -16.53 17.41 -8.39
C PRO A 71 -16.55 16.16 -9.30
N GLU A 72 -15.39 15.55 -9.56
CA GLU A 72 -15.27 14.33 -10.33
C GLU A 72 -15.84 13.14 -9.53
N PRO A 73 -16.46 12.16 -10.21
CA PRO A 73 -17.06 11.00 -9.53
C PRO A 73 -16.01 10.11 -8.85
N THR A 74 -16.43 9.39 -7.82
CA THR A 74 -15.61 8.34 -7.20
C THR A 74 -15.27 7.24 -8.20
N LEU A 75 -14.03 6.77 -8.21
CA LEU A 75 -13.61 5.61 -8.99
C LEU A 75 -14.35 4.36 -8.51
N CYS A 76 -14.98 3.64 -9.43
CA CYS A 76 -15.58 2.34 -9.16
C CYS A 76 -14.89 1.27 -10.00
N SER A 77 -14.40 0.21 -9.36
CA SER A 77 -13.96 -0.98 -10.06
C SER A 77 -15.14 -1.90 -10.38
N LYS A 78 -14.96 -2.76 -11.37
CA LYS A 78 -15.91 -3.83 -11.69
C LYS A 78 -15.16 -5.15 -11.77
N ALA A 79 -15.56 -6.12 -10.97
CA ALA A 79 -15.11 -7.48 -11.16
C ALA A 79 -15.79 -8.09 -12.39
N VAL A 80 -15.01 -8.53 -13.36
CA VAL A 80 -15.45 -9.28 -14.52
C VAL A 80 -14.94 -10.70 -14.36
N LEU A 81 -15.86 -11.67 -14.27
CA LEU A 81 -15.50 -13.08 -14.18
C LEU A 81 -15.19 -13.62 -15.58
N ASP A 82 -14.08 -14.33 -15.70
CA ASP A 82 -13.77 -15.10 -16.89
C ASP A 82 -14.59 -16.41 -16.94
N LYS A 83 -14.36 -17.23 -17.98
CA LYS A 83 -15.07 -18.50 -18.19
C LYS A 83 -14.82 -19.53 -17.08
N ASP A 84 -13.73 -19.38 -16.36
CA ASP A 84 -13.28 -20.26 -15.29
C ASP A 84 -13.65 -19.71 -13.90
N GLY A 85 -14.40 -18.59 -13.86
CA GLY A 85 -14.83 -17.93 -12.62
C GLY A 85 -13.75 -17.07 -11.95
N LYS A 86 -12.62 -16.82 -12.62
CA LYS A 86 -11.57 -15.95 -12.10
C LYS A 86 -11.96 -14.49 -12.31
N ALA A 87 -11.95 -13.70 -11.22
CA ALA A 87 -12.25 -12.28 -11.29
C ALA A 87 -11.07 -11.49 -11.86
N THR A 88 -11.37 -10.64 -12.84
CA THR A 88 -10.46 -9.60 -13.32
C THR A 88 -11.11 -8.25 -13.03
N TYR A 89 -10.37 -7.35 -12.37
CA TYR A 89 -10.87 -6.02 -12.07
C TYR A 89 -10.61 -5.08 -13.24
N VAL A 90 -11.67 -4.35 -13.63
CA VAL A 90 -11.63 -3.31 -14.65
C VAL A 90 -11.83 -1.96 -13.96
N PHE A 91 -10.92 -1.02 -14.22
CA PHE A 91 -10.92 0.31 -13.65
C PHE A 91 -11.13 1.35 -14.76
N ASP A 92 -12.32 1.95 -14.79
CA ASP A 92 -12.58 3.10 -15.66
C ASP A 92 -12.25 4.40 -14.87
N TYR A 93 -10.97 4.71 -14.78
CA TYR A 93 -10.46 5.76 -13.89
C TYR A 93 -10.51 7.17 -14.50
N LYS A 94 -10.66 7.30 -15.81
CA LYS A 94 -10.58 8.60 -16.49
C LYS A 94 -11.69 9.53 -16.05
N GLY A 95 -11.31 10.73 -15.61
CA GLY A 95 -12.25 11.75 -15.15
C GLY A 95 -12.86 11.42 -13.78
N THR A 96 -12.23 10.56 -12.99
CA THR A 96 -12.60 10.31 -11.60
C THR A 96 -11.76 11.14 -10.65
N ALA A 97 -12.23 11.33 -9.42
CA ALA A 97 -11.49 12.06 -8.39
C ALA A 97 -10.09 11.48 -8.17
N ALA A 98 -9.96 10.15 -8.09
CA ALA A 98 -8.68 9.47 -7.89
C ALA A 98 -7.65 9.76 -9.00
N SER A 99 -8.08 10.06 -10.23
CA SER A 99 -7.18 10.39 -11.35
C SER A 99 -6.96 11.89 -11.56
N SER A 100 -7.65 12.77 -10.83
CA SER A 100 -7.64 14.22 -11.04
C SER A 100 -6.72 14.97 -10.07
N LEU A 101 -5.91 14.26 -9.29
CA LEU A 101 -4.95 14.84 -8.35
C LEU A 101 -3.93 15.72 -9.10
N THR A 102 -3.67 16.92 -8.59
CA THR A 102 -2.66 17.81 -9.16
C THR A 102 -1.47 17.97 -8.22
N LYS A 103 -0.31 18.32 -8.80
CA LYS A 103 0.90 18.62 -8.03
C LYS A 103 0.67 19.74 -7.03
N GLU A 104 -0.03 20.79 -7.47
CA GLU A 104 -0.30 21.99 -6.67
C GLU A 104 -1.14 21.66 -5.45
N GLU A 105 -2.25 20.93 -5.62
CA GLU A 105 -3.12 20.49 -4.53
C GLU A 105 -2.36 19.61 -3.54
N LEU A 106 -1.61 18.62 -4.03
CA LEU A 106 -0.86 17.71 -3.18
C LEU A 106 0.28 18.41 -2.43
N SER A 107 1.00 19.33 -3.09
CA SER A 107 2.06 20.13 -2.44
C SER A 107 1.48 21.07 -1.38
N MET A 108 0.31 21.66 -1.62
CA MET A 108 -0.39 22.48 -0.62
C MET A 108 -0.81 21.64 0.58
N ALA A 109 -1.38 20.46 0.33
CA ALA A 109 -1.78 19.53 1.39
C ALA A 109 -0.56 19.07 2.23
N PHE A 110 0.57 18.76 1.61
CA PHE A 110 1.79 18.44 2.35
C PHE A 110 2.29 19.61 3.20
N SER A 111 2.16 20.84 2.69
CA SER A 111 2.62 22.05 3.40
C SER A 111 1.72 22.43 4.57
N SER A 112 0.47 21.97 4.60
CA SER A 112 -0.48 22.21 5.71
C SER A 112 -0.26 21.27 6.89
N GLU A 113 0.41 20.15 6.65
CA GLU A 113 0.74 19.16 7.67
C GLU A 113 2.09 19.50 8.36
N GLY A 114 2.36 18.82 9.46
CA GLY A 114 3.66 18.89 10.12
C GLY A 114 4.74 18.10 9.37
N ASP A 115 5.77 17.70 10.08
CA ASP A 115 6.86 16.90 9.51
C ASP A 115 6.35 15.55 8.98
N ILE A 116 6.49 15.35 7.69
CA ILE A 116 6.25 14.05 7.02
C ILE A 116 7.54 13.25 7.08
N ASP A 117 7.52 12.14 7.80
CA ASP A 117 8.69 11.30 8.02
C ASP A 117 8.74 10.10 7.07
N MET A 118 7.56 9.64 6.61
CA MET A 118 7.42 8.56 5.64
C MET A 118 6.32 8.88 4.63
N VAL A 119 6.54 8.49 3.38
CA VAL A 119 5.51 8.48 2.32
C VAL A 119 5.33 7.06 1.81
N PHE A 120 4.11 6.54 1.94
CA PHE A 120 3.67 5.29 1.30
C PHE A 120 3.01 5.61 -0.03
N LEU A 121 3.36 4.87 -1.09
CA LEU A 121 2.79 5.00 -2.43
C LEU A 121 2.85 3.66 -3.18
N GLY A 122 2.01 3.51 -4.20
CA GLY A 122 2.05 2.28 -5.02
C GLY A 122 0.78 2.03 -5.83
N SER A 123 0.68 0.80 -6.33
CA SER A 123 -0.49 0.26 -7.04
C SER A 123 -0.95 1.11 -8.24
N ILE A 124 -2.27 1.18 -8.45
CA ILE A 124 -2.88 1.89 -9.58
C ILE A 124 -2.71 3.40 -9.54
N SER A 125 -2.42 3.97 -8.37
CA SER A 125 -2.14 5.41 -8.24
C SER A 125 -1.01 5.86 -9.15
N LEU A 126 -0.05 4.98 -9.40
CA LEU A 126 1.09 5.25 -10.29
C LEU A 126 0.76 5.10 -11.78
N LEU A 127 -0.48 4.75 -12.13
CA LEU A 127 -0.95 4.48 -13.49
C LEU A 127 -2.10 5.39 -13.94
N MET A 128 -2.75 6.07 -13.00
CA MET A 128 -3.95 6.88 -13.30
C MET A 128 -3.60 8.27 -13.78
N GLU A 129 -3.36 8.41 -15.09
CA GLU A 129 -3.14 9.71 -15.73
C GLU A 129 -4.39 10.61 -15.64
N PRO A 130 -4.22 11.94 -15.42
CA PRO A 130 -2.96 12.68 -15.22
C PRO A 130 -2.45 12.68 -13.78
N GLY A 131 -3.22 12.18 -12.81
CA GLY A 131 -2.90 12.27 -11.37
C GLY A 131 -1.59 11.62 -10.96
N CYS A 132 -1.21 10.52 -11.61
CA CYS A 132 0.05 9.83 -11.31
C CYS A 132 1.29 10.74 -11.52
N ASP A 133 1.24 11.64 -12.49
CA ASP A 133 2.34 12.57 -12.80
C ASP A 133 2.55 13.63 -11.70
N ALA A 134 1.56 13.83 -10.83
CA ALA A 134 1.61 14.78 -9.73
C ALA A 134 2.39 14.25 -8.51
N ILE A 135 2.39 12.94 -8.28
CA ILE A 135 2.80 12.33 -7.01
C ILE A 135 4.28 12.62 -6.71
N MET A 136 5.20 12.15 -7.55
CA MET A 136 6.63 12.29 -7.28
C MET A 136 7.10 13.76 -7.28
N PRO A 137 6.63 14.63 -8.20
CA PRO A 137 6.94 16.06 -8.13
C PRO A 137 6.41 16.77 -6.89
N ALA A 138 5.29 16.32 -6.31
CA ALA A 138 4.79 16.87 -5.05
C ALA A 138 5.60 16.37 -3.85
N ILE A 139 5.93 15.09 -3.78
CA ILE A 139 6.81 14.52 -2.73
C ILE A 139 8.14 15.26 -2.69
N ALA A 140 8.67 15.65 -3.85
CA ALA A 140 9.91 16.42 -3.94
C ALA A 140 9.84 17.83 -3.32
N THR A 141 8.63 18.35 -3.02
CA THR A 141 8.45 19.66 -2.33
C THR A 141 8.51 19.55 -0.80
N ILE A 142 8.50 18.34 -0.24
CA ILE A 142 8.64 18.14 1.21
C ILE A 142 10.06 18.52 1.62
N GLU A 143 10.19 19.47 2.55
CA GLU A 143 11.48 20.02 2.95
C GLU A 143 12.42 18.98 3.56
N LYS A 144 11.94 18.21 4.54
CA LYS A 144 12.64 17.06 5.10
C LYS A 144 12.36 15.85 4.24
N LYS A 145 13.38 15.28 3.59
CA LYS A 145 13.21 14.08 2.76
C LYS A 145 12.63 12.93 3.58
N PRO A 146 11.41 12.48 3.30
CA PRO A 146 10.80 11.36 3.99
C PRO A 146 11.39 10.03 3.51
N ASP A 147 11.32 9.00 4.36
CA ASP A 147 11.46 7.63 3.88
C ASP A 147 10.34 7.32 2.90
N LYS A 148 10.65 6.64 1.79
CA LYS A 148 9.66 6.20 0.81
C LYS A 148 9.44 4.70 0.94
N PHE A 149 8.19 4.31 1.11
CA PHE A 149 7.74 2.93 1.09
C PHE A 149 6.89 2.69 -0.16
N LEU A 150 7.43 1.91 -1.09
CA LEU A 150 6.75 1.52 -2.34
C LEU A 150 6.11 0.15 -2.20
N ASP A 151 4.79 0.06 -2.35
CA ASP A 151 4.11 -1.20 -2.66
C ASP A 151 3.86 -1.30 -4.16
N VAL A 152 4.52 -2.26 -4.82
CA VAL A 152 4.41 -2.41 -6.28
C VAL A 152 2.99 -2.74 -6.68
N ASN A 153 2.39 -3.75 -6.07
CA ASN A 153 0.98 -4.14 -6.20
C ASN A 153 0.46 -3.96 -7.63
N ALA A 154 1.16 -4.57 -8.59
CA ALA A 154 0.93 -4.40 -10.01
C ALA A 154 -0.48 -4.80 -10.43
N ARG A 155 -1.05 -4.03 -11.34
CA ARG A 155 -2.35 -4.33 -11.97
C ARG A 155 -2.16 -4.41 -13.49
N PRO A 156 -1.75 -5.58 -14.02
CA PRO A 156 -1.45 -5.76 -15.44
C PRO A 156 -2.57 -5.31 -16.38
N SER A 157 -3.84 -5.42 -15.96
CA SER A 157 -5.00 -4.98 -16.73
C SER A 157 -5.05 -3.47 -17.00
N MET A 158 -4.34 -2.66 -16.19
CA MET A 158 -4.24 -1.21 -16.36
C MET A 158 -2.96 -0.77 -17.10
N VAL A 159 -2.00 -1.66 -17.23
CA VAL A 159 -0.70 -1.33 -17.85
C VAL A 159 -0.82 -1.37 -19.38
N ARG A 160 -0.63 -0.21 -20.03
CA ARG A 160 -0.68 -0.09 -21.48
C ARG A 160 0.64 -0.52 -22.14
N ASP A 161 1.76 -0.11 -21.56
CA ASP A 161 3.10 -0.45 -21.99
C ASP A 161 3.87 -1.13 -20.84
N PRO A 162 3.98 -2.47 -20.89
CA PRO A 162 4.66 -3.22 -19.84
C PRO A 162 6.12 -2.85 -19.62
N ASP A 163 6.85 -2.48 -20.67
CA ASP A 163 8.28 -2.17 -20.55
C ASP A 163 8.48 -0.79 -19.89
N SER A 164 7.70 0.19 -20.28
CA SER A 164 7.69 1.51 -19.62
C SER A 164 7.26 1.40 -18.16
N TYR A 165 6.25 0.57 -17.85
CA TYR A 165 5.83 0.32 -16.47
C TYR A 165 6.95 -0.31 -15.64
N ARG A 166 7.56 -1.39 -16.14
CA ARG A 166 8.69 -2.06 -15.45
C ARG A 166 9.80 -1.08 -15.16
N LYS A 167 10.19 -0.29 -16.18
CA LYS A 167 11.22 0.73 -16.00
C LYS A 167 10.84 1.73 -14.91
N MET A 168 9.62 2.25 -14.93
CA MET A 168 9.12 3.21 -13.91
C MET A 168 9.20 2.61 -12.50
N ILE A 169 8.72 1.39 -12.30
CA ILE A 169 8.75 0.73 -10.98
C ILE A 169 10.19 0.49 -10.51
N LEU A 170 11.09 0.05 -11.39
CA LEU A 170 12.50 -0.17 -11.04
C LEU A 170 13.22 1.15 -10.73
N ASP A 171 12.92 2.22 -11.45
CA ASP A 171 13.43 3.56 -11.16
C ASP A 171 12.94 4.05 -9.78
N LEU A 172 11.66 3.86 -9.45
CA LEU A 172 11.11 4.18 -8.11
C LEU A 172 11.76 3.32 -7.02
N ALA A 173 11.90 2.02 -7.22
CA ALA A 173 12.53 1.11 -6.27
C ALA A 173 13.98 1.52 -5.95
N SER A 174 14.68 2.10 -6.94
CA SER A 174 16.04 2.61 -6.75
C SER A 174 16.13 3.89 -5.90
N ASP A 175 14.98 4.47 -5.52
CA ASP A 175 14.89 5.70 -4.72
C ASP A 175 14.08 5.50 -3.41
N CYS A 176 13.61 4.29 -3.13
CA CYS A 176 12.82 3.98 -1.94
C CYS A 176 13.64 3.29 -0.84
N GLU A 177 13.39 3.67 0.41
CA GLU A 177 13.99 3.06 1.61
C GLU A 177 13.42 1.67 1.88
N LEU A 178 12.16 1.46 1.49
CA LEU A 178 11.48 0.18 1.62
C LEU A 178 10.66 -0.10 0.37
N VAL A 179 10.77 -1.31 -0.15
CA VAL A 179 9.98 -1.80 -1.28
C VAL A 179 9.29 -3.09 -0.88
N ARG A 180 7.99 -3.19 -1.15
CA ARG A 180 7.26 -4.46 -1.01
C ARG A 180 6.78 -4.91 -2.38
N VAL A 181 6.91 -6.20 -2.63
CA VAL A 181 6.39 -6.90 -3.82
C VAL A 181 5.76 -8.22 -3.43
N SER A 182 4.78 -8.67 -4.19
CA SER A 182 4.34 -10.08 -4.18
C SER A 182 5.20 -10.92 -5.13
N ASP A 183 5.07 -12.24 -5.04
CA ASP A 183 5.62 -13.18 -6.02
C ASP A 183 5.01 -12.99 -7.41
N GLU A 184 3.72 -12.60 -7.48
CA GLU A 184 3.05 -12.25 -8.72
C GLU A 184 3.63 -10.97 -9.34
N ASP A 185 3.91 -9.94 -8.53
CA ASP A 185 4.56 -8.71 -8.97
C ASP A 185 5.96 -8.98 -9.53
N LEU A 186 6.75 -9.81 -8.85
CA LEU A 186 8.08 -10.21 -9.32
C LEU A 186 8.01 -10.91 -10.67
N SER A 187 7.06 -11.81 -10.84
CA SER A 187 6.84 -12.52 -12.10
C SER A 187 6.47 -11.57 -13.23
N TYR A 188 5.73 -10.50 -12.92
CA TYR A 188 5.36 -9.47 -13.88
C TYR A 188 6.53 -8.51 -14.22
N LEU A 189 7.31 -8.13 -13.21
CA LEU A 189 8.47 -7.25 -13.40
C LEU A 189 9.61 -7.96 -14.16
N PHE A 190 9.81 -9.26 -13.93
CA PHE A 190 10.90 -10.05 -14.47
C PHE A 190 10.38 -11.30 -15.21
N PRO A 191 9.67 -11.15 -16.35
CA PRO A 191 9.06 -12.27 -17.03
C PRO A 191 10.10 -13.30 -17.50
N GLY A 192 9.80 -14.59 -17.27
CA GLY A 192 10.64 -15.71 -17.69
C GLY A 192 11.90 -15.92 -16.85
N ILE A 193 12.01 -15.25 -15.71
CA ILE A 193 13.12 -15.39 -14.77
C ILE A 193 12.63 -16.18 -13.55
N ASP A 194 13.50 -17.04 -13.02
CA ASP A 194 13.23 -17.74 -11.76
C ASP A 194 13.00 -16.76 -10.60
N GLN A 195 12.11 -17.12 -9.70
CA GLN A 195 11.65 -16.27 -8.57
C GLN A 195 12.83 -15.76 -7.72
N LEU A 196 13.74 -16.65 -7.33
CA LEU A 196 14.90 -16.28 -6.52
C LEU A 196 15.87 -15.37 -7.26
N GLU A 197 16.02 -15.56 -8.56
CA GLU A 197 16.83 -14.68 -9.41
C GLU A 197 16.17 -13.30 -9.57
N ALA A 198 14.84 -13.26 -9.72
CA ALA A 198 14.07 -12.01 -9.79
C ALA A 198 14.21 -11.21 -8.48
N GLU A 199 14.08 -11.87 -7.31
CA GLU A 199 14.31 -11.26 -6.00
C GLU A 199 15.70 -10.63 -5.88
N LYS A 200 16.75 -11.36 -6.29
CA LYS A 200 18.13 -10.86 -6.28
C LYS A 200 18.32 -9.66 -7.19
N LYS A 201 17.72 -9.70 -8.40
CA LYS A 201 17.78 -8.58 -9.35
C LYS A 201 17.12 -7.34 -8.77
N LEU A 202 15.91 -7.47 -8.21
CA LEU A 202 15.22 -6.35 -7.61
C LEU A 202 15.97 -5.81 -6.38
N LEU A 203 16.45 -6.69 -5.50
CA LEU A 203 17.24 -6.30 -4.34
C LEU A 203 18.50 -5.50 -4.72
N ASN A 204 19.17 -5.87 -5.82
CA ASN A 204 20.33 -5.11 -6.30
C ASN A 204 19.95 -3.70 -6.80
N ILE A 205 18.75 -3.53 -7.35
CA ILE A 205 18.21 -2.25 -7.83
C ILE A 205 17.72 -1.40 -6.65
N CYS A 206 17.00 -1.98 -5.68
CA CYS A 206 16.46 -1.25 -4.54
C CYS A 206 17.56 -0.44 -3.82
N LYS A 207 17.25 0.81 -3.50
CA LYS A 207 18.08 1.65 -2.62
C LYS A 207 18.15 1.05 -1.21
N GLY A 208 16.99 0.76 -0.64
CA GLY A 208 16.80 0.24 0.71
C GLY A 208 16.43 -1.23 0.75
N SER A 209 15.65 -1.59 1.75
CA SER A 209 15.23 -2.97 2.04
C SER A 209 14.10 -3.44 1.13
N LEU A 210 14.01 -4.75 0.91
CA LEU A 210 13.00 -5.40 0.09
C LEU A 210 12.19 -6.41 0.90
N ILE A 211 10.86 -6.31 0.83
CA ILE A 211 9.92 -7.32 1.34
C ILE A 211 9.33 -8.06 0.15
N VAL A 212 9.35 -9.39 0.22
CA VAL A 212 8.66 -10.27 -0.74
C VAL A 212 7.60 -11.07 -0.01
N THR A 213 6.33 -10.92 -0.42
CA THR A 213 5.20 -11.68 0.14
C THR A 213 4.77 -12.78 -0.84
N ARG A 214 4.35 -13.95 -0.31
CA ARG A 214 3.97 -15.14 -1.09
C ARG A 214 2.67 -15.76 -0.56
N GLY A 215 1.71 -14.92 -0.20
CA GLY A 215 0.42 -15.35 0.33
C GLY A 215 0.59 -16.36 1.47
N ALA A 216 0.03 -17.56 1.29
CA ALA A 216 0.08 -18.63 2.30
C ALA A 216 1.49 -19.20 2.57
N GLU A 217 2.47 -18.92 1.73
CA GLU A 217 3.86 -19.33 1.92
C GLU A 217 4.66 -18.37 2.82
N GLY A 218 4.06 -17.23 3.20
CA GLY A 218 4.67 -16.26 4.10
C GLY A 218 5.42 -15.15 3.40
N SER A 219 6.46 -14.63 4.03
CA SER A 219 7.19 -13.47 3.54
C SER A 219 8.69 -13.55 3.83
N THR A 220 9.45 -12.78 3.07
CA THR A 220 10.89 -12.60 3.25
C THR A 220 11.20 -11.12 3.31
N TRP A 221 12.05 -10.73 4.26
CA TRP A 221 12.66 -9.40 4.32
C TRP A 221 14.16 -9.50 4.02
N TYR A 222 14.60 -8.76 3.03
CA TYR A 222 15.99 -8.53 2.72
C TYR A 222 16.40 -7.17 3.25
N GLN A 223 17.15 -7.16 4.35
CA GLN A 223 17.67 -5.93 4.95
C GLN A 223 18.86 -5.41 4.15
N LYS A 224 18.80 -4.11 3.80
CA LYS A 224 19.91 -3.34 3.24
C LYS A 224 20.19 -2.13 4.13
N GLY A 225 21.48 -1.87 4.42
CA GLY A 225 21.86 -0.76 5.27
C GLY A 225 23.16 -1.03 5.99
N GLN A 226 23.22 -0.74 7.29
CA GLN A 226 24.42 -0.97 8.12
C GLN A 226 24.79 -2.45 8.19
N LYS A 227 23.79 -3.33 8.17
CA LYS A 227 23.94 -4.80 8.09
C LYS A 227 23.08 -5.30 6.93
N THR A 228 23.58 -6.31 6.22
CA THR A 228 22.81 -7.00 5.17
C THR A 228 22.50 -8.40 5.65
N PHE A 229 21.19 -8.73 5.68
CA PHE A 229 20.71 -10.06 6.09
C PHE A 229 19.34 -10.35 5.49
N ARG A 230 18.92 -11.61 5.58
CA ARG A 230 17.60 -12.09 5.19
C ARG A 230 16.89 -12.67 6.40
N VAL A 231 15.59 -12.38 6.52
CA VAL A 231 14.66 -13.03 7.47
C VAL A 231 13.47 -13.56 6.70
N ASP A 232 13.14 -14.82 6.94
CA ASP A 232 11.94 -15.46 6.41
C ASP A 232 10.93 -15.63 7.54
N ALA A 233 9.65 -15.39 7.28
CA ALA A 233 8.57 -15.58 8.22
C ALA A 233 7.43 -16.37 7.58
N PRO A 234 6.82 -17.33 8.31
CA PRO A 234 5.65 -18.06 7.82
C PRO A 234 4.43 -17.15 7.78
N CYS A 235 3.43 -17.54 6.98
CA CYS A 235 2.12 -16.91 7.02
C CYS A 235 1.40 -17.28 8.33
N PHE A 236 0.83 -16.28 8.99
CA PHE A 236 -0.04 -16.51 10.14
C PHE A 236 -1.43 -16.94 9.68
N LYS A 237 -1.91 -18.08 10.18
CA LYS A 237 -3.23 -18.61 9.89
C LYS A 237 -4.17 -18.32 11.06
N ALA A 238 -4.97 -17.27 10.96
CA ALA A 238 -5.91 -16.86 11.99
C ALA A 238 -7.15 -17.80 12.08
N GLY A 239 -7.48 -18.51 11.00
CA GLY A 239 -8.66 -19.37 10.91
C GLY A 239 -8.98 -19.73 9.46
N GLU A 240 -10.26 -20.03 9.20
CA GLU A 240 -10.76 -20.23 7.85
C GLU A 240 -10.79 -18.90 7.09
N VAL A 241 -10.19 -18.86 5.90
CA VAL A 241 -10.12 -17.65 5.08
C VAL A 241 -11.48 -17.37 4.46
N VAL A 242 -12.03 -16.19 4.74
CA VAL A 242 -13.27 -15.67 4.14
C VAL A 242 -12.96 -14.90 2.85
N ASP A 243 -11.95 -14.00 2.91
CA ASP A 243 -11.54 -13.16 1.79
C ASP A 243 -10.05 -12.79 1.92
N THR A 244 -9.40 -12.54 0.81
CA THR A 244 -7.99 -12.10 0.77
C THR A 244 -7.84 -10.64 0.33
N ILE A 245 -8.95 -9.95 0.05
CA ILE A 245 -8.94 -8.53 -0.32
C ILE A 245 -8.34 -7.69 0.82
N GLY A 246 -7.40 -6.82 0.47
CA GLY A 246 -6.75 -5.93 1.43
C GLY A 246 -5.74 -6.60 2.37
N CYS A 247 -5.43 -7.91 2.22
CA CYS A 247 -4.43 -8.55 3.07
C CYS A 247 -3.02 -7.99 2.85
N GLY A 248 -2.63 -7.72 1.61
CA GLY A 248 -1.37 -7.04 1.27
C GLY A 248 -1.31 -5.63 1.86
N ASP A 249 -2.37 -4.85 1.64
CA ASP A 249 -2.49 -3.49 2.14
C ASP A 249 -2.46 -3.45 3.68
N THR A 250 -3.11 -4.45 4.33
CA THR A 250 -3.08 -4.62 5.81
C THR A 250 -1.68 -4.97 6.30
N PHE A 251 -0.96 -5.81 5.57
CA PHE A 251 0.44 -6.11 5.87
C PHE A 251 1.30 -4.84 5.84
N ASP A 252 1.16 -4.02 4.80
CA ASP A 252 1.90 -2.77 4.65
C ASP A 252 1.55 -1.76 5.75
N GLY A 253 0.25 -1.61 6.06
CA GLY A 253 -0.21 -0.78 7.18
C GLY A 253 0.37 -1.22 8.52
N ALA A 254 0.49 -2.54 8.74
CA ALA A 254 1.10 -3.08 9.94
C ALA A 254 2.61 -2.85 9.99
N VAL A 255 3.33 -2.97 8.87
CA VAL A 255 4.75 -2.59 8.77
C VAL A 255 4.94 -1.13 9.16
N MET A 256 4.16 -0.23 8.55
CA MET A 256 4.20 1.20 8.87
C MET A 256 3.94 1.48 10.35
N ALA A 257 2.90 0.87 10.92
CA ALA A 257 2.53 1.07 12.32
C ALA A 257 3.60 0.54 13.28
N TRP A 258 4.26 -0.57 12.95
CA TRP A 258 5.33 -1.11 13.76
C TRP A 258 6.57 -0.21 13.72
N LEU A 259 6.98 0.24 12.51
CA LEU A 259 8.13 1.14 12.33
C LEU A 259 7.93 2.45 13.10
N GLU A 260 6.75 3.06 12.98
CA GLU A 260 6.42 4.30 13.69
C GLU A 260 6.48 4.13 15.20
N ARG A 261 5.79 3.12 15.74
CA ARG A 261 5.72 2.85 17.18
C ARG A 261 7.08 2.62 17.82
N ASN A 262 8.01 2.04 17.08
CA ASN A 262 9.33 1.67 17.58
C ASN A 262 10.43 2.66 17.16
N GLY A 263 10.08 3.78 16.50
CA GLY A 263 11.00 4.87 16.18
C GLY A 263 12.00 4.56 15.07
N PHE A 264 11.63 3.67 14.11
CA PHE A 264 12.50 3.30 13.00
C PHE A 264 12.18 4.03 11.69
N ILE A 265 11.16 4.87 11.64
CA ILE A 265 10.97 5.79 10.52
C ILE A 265 12.09 6.81 10.54
N GLY A 266 12.83 6.93 9.43
CA GLY A 266 14.07 7.69 9.32
C GLY A 266 15.34 6.87 9.59
N ASP A 267 15.23 5.62 10.07
CA ASP A 267 16.35 4.70 10.31
C ASP A 267 16.03 3.23 9.98
N ILE A 268 15.30 2.98 8.90
CA ILE A 268 14.99 1.61 8.41
C ILE A 268 16.29 0.81 8.17
N ALA A 269 17.36 1.49 7.76
CA ALA A 269 18.66 0.89 7.55
C ALA A 269 19.33 0.37 8.83
N GLY A 270 18.92 0.87 10.00
CA GLY A 270 19.41 0.48 11.34
C GLY A 270 18.72 -0.73 11.94
N LEU A 271 17.64 -1.24 11.32
CA LEU A 271 16.92 -2.44 11.81
C LEU A 271 17.84 -3.64 11.99
N GLU A 272 17.69 -4.34 13.10
CA GLU A 272 18.38 -5.58 13.36
C GLU A 272 17.49 -6.80 13.01
N ARG A 273 18.09 -7.99 13.02
CA ARG A 273 17.40 -9.23 12.64
C ARG A 273 16.16 -9.51 13.49
N ASP A 274 16.24 -9.24 14.79
CA ASP A 274 15.15 -9.46 15.73
C ASP A 274 14.00 -8.46 15.50
N ASP A 275 14.33 -7.21 15.14
CA ASP A 275 13.31 -6.21 14.80
C ASP A 275 12.56 -6.62 13.54
N VAL A 276 13.28 -7.02 12.49
CA VAL A 276 12.69 -7.51 11.24
C VAL A 276 11.83 -8.75 11.47
N SER A 277 12.28 -9.67 12.32
CA SER A 277 11.47 -10.86 12.67
C SER A 277 10.15 -10.47 13.35
N ARG A 278 10.19 -9.49 14.27
CA ARG A 278 8.99 -8.95 14.94
C ARG A 278 8.07 -8.21 13.99
N ILE A 279 8.62 -7.42 13.05
CA ILE A 279 7.83 -6.73 12.01
C ILE A 279 7.07 -7.74 11.17
N LEU A 280 7.76 -8.76 10.65
CA LEU A 280 7.15 -9.77 9.78
C LEU A 280 6.07 -10.59 10.51
N ASP A 281 6.32 -10.98 11.76
CA ASP A 281 5.33 -11.68 12.60
C ASP A 281 4.09 -10.79 12.84
N TYR A 282 4.30 -9.53 13.21
CA TYR A 282 3.23 -8.58 13.45
C TYR A 282 2.39 -8.31 12.19
N ALA A 283 3.04 -8.05 11.05
CA ALA A 283 2.38 -7.78 9.79
C ALA A 283 1.64 -9.02 9.24
N SER A 284 2.24 -10.21 9.37
CA SER A 284 1.60 -11.49 9.01
C SER A 284 0.35 -11.75 9.84
N LYS A 285 0.39 -11.47 11.15
CA LYS A 285 -0.78 -11.60 12.04
C LYS A 285 -1.89 -10.62 11.65
N ALA A 286 -1.56 -9.35 11.40
CA ALA A 286 -2.53 -8.36 10.96
C ALA A 286 -3.22 -8.77 9.66
N ALA A 287 -2.44 -9.17 8.66
CA ALA A 287 -2.94 -9.65 7.38
C ALA A 287 -3.82 -10.91 7.53
N GLY A 288 -3.39 -11.89 8.34
CA GLY A 288 -4.16 -13.09 8.61
C GLY A 288 -5.49 -12.83 9.30
N LEU A 289 -5.54 -11.86 10.23
CA LEU A 289 -6.78 -11.43 10.88
C LEU A 289 -7.72 -10.72 9.91
N ASN A 290 -7.21 -9.93 8.97
CA ASN A 290 -8.01 -9.34 7.90
C ASN A 290 -8.71 -10.41 7.06
N CYS A 291 -8.06 -11.54 6.79
CA CYS A 291 -8.63 -12.63 5.98
C CYS A 291 -9.88 -13.29 6.59
N LEU A 292 -10.21 -13.03 7.86
CA LEU A 292 -11.42 -13.54 8.51
C LEU A 292 -12.69 -12.76 8.16
N PHE A 293 -12.57 -11.68 7.41
CA PHE A 293 -13.66 -10.77 7.06
C PHE A 293 -13.74 -10.57 5.55
N GLU A 294 -14.91 -10.16 5.06
CA GLU A 294 -15.13 -9.78 3.68
C GLU A 294 -14.58 -8.37 3.42
N GLY A 295 -13.84 -8.19 2.32
CA GLY A 295 -13.19 -6.95 1.97
C GLY A 295 -12.04 -6.55 2.91
N CYS A 296 -11.57 -5.31 2.80
CA CYS A 296 -10.52 -4.82 3.69
C CYS A 296 -11.09 -4.41 5.05
N ASN A 297 -10.81 -5.23 6.07
CA ASN A 297 -11.21 -4.98 7.44
C ASN A 297 -10.06 -5.29 8.42
N PRO A 298 -8.99 -4.48 8.40
CA PRO A 298 -7.82 -4.72 9.22
C PRO A 298 -8.16 -4.69 10.72
N PRO A 299 -7.43 -5.47 11.55
CA PRO A 299 -7.67 -5.50 12.99
C PRO A 299 -7.30 -4.16 13.66
N SER A 300 -7.91 -3.86 14.79
CA SER A 300 -7.51 -2.72 15.65
C SER A 300 -6.41 -3.08 16.65
N ARG A 301 -6.10 -4.37 16.81
CA ARG A 301 -5.01 -4.89 17.64
C ARG A 301 -4.43 -6.14 17.02
N VAL A 302 -3.14 -6.29 17.17
CA VAL A 302 -2.42 -7.55 16.94
C VAL A 302 -1.81 -7.92 18.29
N GLY A 303 -2.48 -8.81 19.03
CA GLY A 303 -2.02 -9.30 20.32
C GLY A 303 -0.88 -10.31 20.15
N ASN A 304 -0.10 -10.54 21.21
CA ASN A 304 0.65 -11.78 21.33
C ASN A 304 -0.34 -12.95 21.46
N ALA A 305 0.06 -14.18 21.11
CA ALA A 305 -0.82 -15.34 21.18
C ALA A 305 -1.49 -15.55 22.56
N ASP A 306 -0.91 -14.96 23.61
CA ASP A 306 -1.39 -15.01 24.98
C ASP A 306 -2.46 -13.94 25.33
N ASP A 307 -2.70 -12.96 24.42
CA ASP A 307 -3.66 -11.87 24.62
C ASP A 307 -5.03 -12.11 23.93
N MET A 308 -5.23 -13.31 23.37
CA MET A 308 -6.42 -13.70 22.62
C MET A 308 -7.36 -14.62 23.45
N GLU A 309 -7.52 -14.36 24.78
CA GLU A 309 -8.58 -14.92 25.62
C GLU A 309 -9.79 -13.96 25.72
#